data_a6d0c9d911008d3f6f107b8e0e3d7721
#
_entry.id   a6d0c9d911008d3f6f107b8e0e3d7721
#
_cell.length_a   1.000
_cell.length_b   1.000
_cell.length_c   1.000
_cell.angle_alpha   90.00
_cell.angle_beta   90.00
_cell.angle_gamma   90.00
#
_symmetry.space_group_name_H-M   'P 1'
#
loop_
_entity.id
_entity.type
_entity.pdbx_description
1 polymer ?
#
loop_
_entity_poly.entity_id
_entity_poly.type
_entity_poly.pdbx_seq_one_letter_code
_entity_poly.pdbx_strand_id
1 'polypeptide(L)'
;MALLNKDISYINKDFNNIRSQLINFSQTYFPNTYTDFSPASPGMMFIEQASYVSDVLSFYLDNQIQETYLQYARNFDNLYDLAYMFSYKPKATGLASVNLDFYQQVPSKVVGSQTLPDFDYSLIVGANTVSNTQTGTSFLIENAVDFSVSSSSDPTEISISQVAGGEPTYYLLKKTRQASSGTISTQTFTLGAYQQFPTLLINSSNIGGILDIFDSDGNQYYEVDYLGQDLVYDSIKNTNTNDPNNYQDGDAPYILRTKSTNNRFVTRYLNETTLQIQFGSG
;
A
#
# COMPACT_ATOMS: atom_id res chain seq x y z
N MET A 1 -6.55 19.49 -6.88
CA MET A 1 -8.01 19.36 -6.90
C MET A 1 -8.52 20.16 -5.71
N ALA A 2 -9.25 21.26 -5.90
CA ALA A 2 -9.75 22.04 -4.77
C ALA A 2 -10.79 21.19 -4.03
N LEU A 3 -10.52 20.87 -2.77
CA LEU A 3 -11.49 20.25 -1.88
C LEU A 3 -12.71 21.18 -1.83
N LEU A 4 -13.82 20.71 -2.32
CA LEU A 4 -15.10 21.37 -2.18
C LEU A 4 -15.41 21.42 -0.67
N ASN A 5 -15.07 22.54 -0.05
CA ASN A 5 -15.35 22.79 1.36
C ASN A 5 -16.83 23.11 1.49
N LYS A 6 -17.67 22.09 1.38
CA LYS A 6 -19.12 22.21 1.51
C LYS A 6 -19.50 21.67 2.89
N ASP A 7 -19.69 22.58 3.83
CA ASP A 7 -20.27 22.23 5.12
C ASP A 7 -21.72 21.78 4.91
N ILE A 8 -22.04 20.57 5.34
CA ILE A 8 -23.38 20.03 5.27
C ILE A 8 -24.03 20.32 6.62
N SER A 9 -25.06 21.14 6.63
CA SER A 9 -25.90 21.35 7.81
C SER A 9 -27.20 20.56 7.64
N TYR A 10 -27.32 19.45 8.33
CA TYR A 10 -28.53 18.62 8.33
C TYR A 10 -29.56 19.08 9.37
N ILE A 11 -29.10 19.68 10.47
CA ILE A 11 -29.91 20.20 11.53
C ILE A 11 -29.69 21.71 11.58
N ASN A 12 -30.37 22.45 10.73
CA ASN A 12 -30.25 23.89 10.67
C ASN A 12 -30.92 24.54 11.89
N LYS A 13 -30.33 24.38 13.06
CA LYS A 13 -30.77 24.94 14.34
C LYS A 13 -29.61 25.69 14.97
N ASP A 14 -29.59 26.98 14.75
CA ASP A 14 -28.71 27.90 15.45
C ASP A 14 -29.29 28.29 16.83
N PHE A 15 -28.46 28.88 17.68
CA PHE A 15 -28.83 29.35 19.01
C PHE A 15 -30.13 30.15 19.02
N ASN A 16 -30.29 31.11 18.09
CA ASN A 16 -31.45 32.00 18.06
C ASN A 16 -32.74 31.25 17.69
N ASN A 17 -32.65 30.28 16.78
CA ASN A 17 -33.77 29.45 16.39
C ASN A 17 -34.24 28.57 17.54
N ILE A 18 -33.30 27.92 18.21
CA ILE A 18 -33.59 27.05 19.38
C ILE A 18 -34.17 27.89 20.52
N ARG A 19 -33.58 29.03 20.80
CA ARG A 19 -34.07 29.97 21.81
C ARG A 19 -35.51 30.40 21.54
N SER A 20 -35.81 30.76 20.31
CA SER A 20 -37.16 31.16 19.91
C SER A 20 -38.18 30.04 20.04
N GLN A 21 -37.79 28.81 19.68
CA GLN A 21 -38.61 27.62 19.80
C GLN A 21 -38.88 27.29 21.29
N LEU A 22 -37.89 27.39 22.18
CA LEU A 22 -38.05 27.17 23.61
C LEU A 22 -38.94 28.22 24.27
N ILE A 23 -38.85 29.49 23.86
CA ILE A 23 -39.75 30.54 24.30
C ILE A 23 -41.19 30.22 23.88
N ASN A 24 -41.41 29.90 22.59
CA ASN A 24 -42.74 29.55 22.09
C ASN A 24 -43.31 28.31 22.78
N PHE A 25 -42.48 27.29 23.01
CA PHE A 25 -42.87 26.10 23.76
C PHE A 25 -43.30 26.46 25.20
N SER A 26 -42.52 27.28 25.90
CA SER A 26 -42.84 27.72 27.25
C SER A 26 -44.13 28.52 27.30
N GLN A 27 -44.36 29.41 26.36
CA GLN A 27 -45.61 30.20 26.26
C GLN A 27 -46.84 29.32 25.95
N THR A 28 -46.67 28.29 25.16
CA THR A 28 -47.76 27.37 24.76
C THR A 28 -48.15 26.42 25.85
N TYR A 29 -47.18 25.80 26.52
CA TYR A 29 -47.44 24.71 27.48
C TYR A 29 -47.44 25.17 28.94
N PHE A 30 -46.83 26.33 29.26
CA PHE A 30 -46.73 26.84 30.63
C PHE A 30 -47.17 28.32 30.75
N PRO A 31 -48.31 28.73 30.13
CA PRO A 31 -48.70 30.11 29.99
C PRO A 31 -48.99 30.80 31.36
N ASN A 32 -49.39 30.03 32.36
CA ASN A 32 -49.73 30.51 33.69
C ASN A 32 -48.60 30.30 34.73
N THR A 33 -47.57 29.55 34.35
CA THR A 33 -46.49 29.20 35.30
C THR A 33 -45.29 30.09 35.13
N TYR A 34 -44.99 30.47 33.87
CA TYR A 34 -43.87 31.31 33.54
C TYR A 34 -44.26 32.35 32.48
N THR A 35 -44.21 33.61 32.90
CA THR A 35 -44.66 34.75 32.05
C THR A 35 -43.56 35.79 31.80
N ASP A 36 -42.44 35.74 32.53
CA ASP A 36 -41.36 36.72 32.44
C ASP A 36 -40.23 36.25 31.52
N PHE A 37 -40.28 36.66 30.29
CA PHE A 37 -39.25 36.37 29.24
C PHE A 37 -38.27 37.55 29.09
N SER A 38 -38.10 38.38 30.11
CA SER A 38 -37.09 39.44 30.08
C SER A 38 -35.68 38.84 30.14
N PRO A 39 -34.68 39.46 29.50
CA PRO A 39 -33.30 38.94 29.49
C PRO A 39 -32.68 38.80 30.89
N ALA A 40 -33.20 39.51 31.88
CA ALA A 40 -32.70 39.47 33.25
C ALA A 40 -33.39 38.41 34.13
N SER A 41 -34.38 37.68 33.60
CA SER A 41 -35.13 36.70 34.40
C SER A 41 -34.35 35.38 34.54
N PRO A 42 -34.41 34.72 35.71
CA PRO A 42 -33.73 33.42 35.94
C PRO A 42 -34.21 32.33 34.97
N GLY A 43 -35.49 32.31 34.60
CA GLY A 43 -36.02 31.33 33.65
C GLY A 43 -35.48 31.55 32.23
N MET A 44 -35.28 32.79 31.84
CA MET A 44 -34.66 33.13 30.54
C MET A 44 -33.22 32.68 30.51
N MET A 45 -32.47 32.75 31.61
CA MET A 45 -31.11 32.21 31.70
C MET A 45 -31.10 30.71 31.47
N PHE A 46 -32.05 29.94 31.98
CA PHE A 46 -32.14 28.49 31.72
C PHE A 46 -32.49 28.19 30.25
N ILE A 47 -33.37 28.98 29.64
CA ILE A 47 -33.71 28.85 28.21
C ILE A 47 -32.45 29.11 27.33
N GLU A 48 -31.69 30.13 27.67
CA GLU A 48 -30.47 30.47 26.95
C GLU A 48 -29.35 29.42 27.11
N GLN A 49 -29.19 28.88 28.33
CA GLN A 49 -28.28 27.74 28.58
C GLN A 49 -28.69 26.51 27.79
N ALA A 50 -29.99 26.16 27.81
CA ALA A 50 -30.50 25.03 27.03
C ALA A 50 -30.32 25.24 25.53
N SER A 51 -30.53 26.46 25.06
CA SER A 51 -30.31 26.84 23.66
C SER A 51 -28.84 26.70 23.25
N TYR A 52 -27.92 27.14 24.09
CA TYR A 52 -26.49 27.02 23.86
C TYR A 52 -26.03 25.55 23.82
N VAL A 53 -26.46 24.74 24.81
CA VAL A 53 -26.13 23.31 24.81
C VAL A 53 -26.69 22.60 23.55
N SER A 54 -27.92 22.94 23.18
CA SER A 54 -28.55 22.36 21.99
C SER A 54 -27.84 22.76 20.68
N ASP A 55 -27.37 24.00 20.58
CA ASP A 55 -26.57 24.47 19.44
C ASP A 55 -25.26 23.70 19.34
N VAL A 56 -24.53 23.57 20.43
CA VAL A 56 -23.30 22.80 20.50
C VAL A 56 -23.54 21.33 20.14
N LEU A 57 -24.60 20.71 20.65
CA LEU A 57 -24.96 19.33 20.31
C LEU A 57 -25.32 19.19 18.82
N SER A 58 -26.06 20.15 18.26
CA SER A 58 -26.38 20.15 16.83
C SER A 58 -25.12 20.20 15.96
N PHE A 59 -24.16 21.03 16.34
CA PHE A 59 -22.87 21.12 15.67
C PHE A 59 -22.10 19.78 15.72
N TYR A 60 -22.05 19.13 16.89
CA TYR A 60 -21.41 17.82 17.01
C TYR A 60 -22.12 16.75 16.18
N LEU A 61 -23.46 16.72 16.16
CA LEU A 61 -24.23 15.79 15.36
C LEU A 61 -23.99 15.98 13.86
N ASP A 62 -24.03 17.22 13.39
CA ASP A 62 -23.75 17.54 11.99
C ASP A 62 -22.32 17.11 11.60
N ASN A 63 -21.35 17.37 12.49
CA ASN A 63 -19.97 16.94 12.26
C ASN A 63 -19.84 15.42 12.21
N GLN A 64 -20.50 14.69 13.13
CA GLN A 64 -20.49 13.22 13.12
C GLN A 64 -21.15 12.64 11.86
N ILE A 65 -22.28 13.21 11.42
CA ILE A 65 -22.92 12.81 10.17
C ILE A 65 -22.00 13.09 8.96
N GLN A 66 -21.36 14.25 8.95
CA GLN A 66 -20.41 14.62 7.90
C GLN A 66 -19.26 13.61 7.78
N GLU A 67 -18.70 13.14 8.91
CA GLU A 67 -17.63 12.15 8.98
C GLU A 67 -18.04 10.76 8.47
N THR A 68 -19.33 10.46 8.30
CA THR A 68 -19.78 9.18 7.73
C THR A 68 -19.72 9.15 6.19
N TYR A 69 -19.55 10.28 5.54
CA TYR A 69 -19.50 10.37 4.09
C TYR A 69 -18.06 10.55 3.60
N LEU A 70 -17.59 9.62 2.77
CA LEU A 70 -16.24 9.64 2.21
C LEU A 70 -15.87 11.00 1.54
N GLN A 71 -16.85 11.64 0.91
CA GLN A 71 -16.67 12.90 0.20
C GLN A 71 -16.48 14.10 1.14
N TYR A 72 -16.97 14.00 2.38
CA TYR A 72 -17.05 15.12 3.32
C TYR A 72 -16.26 14.89 4.61
N ALA A 73 -15.84 13.63 4.87
CA ALA A 73 -15.04 13.28 6.02
C ALA A 73 -13.73 14.09 6.02
N ARG A 74 -13.37 14.63 7.17
CA ARG A 74 -12.18 15.45 7.39
C ARG A 74 -11.12 14.75 8.22
N ASN A 75 -11.56 13.80 9.05
CA ASN A 75 -10.64 13.00 9.85
C ASN A 75 -9.99 11.94 8.97
N PHE A 76 -8.66 11.97 8.88
CA PHE A 76 -7.89 11.01 8.07
C PHE A 76 -8.10 9.57 8.54
N ASP A 77 -8.19 9.31 9.84
CA ASP A 77 -8.42 7.96 10.37
C ASP A 77 -9.77 7.42 9.89
N ASN A 78 -10.82 8.23 9.90
CA ASN A 78 -12.13 7.88 9.36
C ASN A 78 -12.09 7.64 7.85
N LEU A 79 -11.27 8.40 7.11
CA LEU A 79 -11.10 8.19 5.67
C LEU A 79 -10.48 6.83 5.36
N TYR A 80 -9.48 6.39 6.13
CA TYR A 80 -8.92 5.04 6.00
C TYR A 80 -9.98 3.97 6.27
N ASP A 81 -10.76 4.10 7.34
CA ASP A 81 -11.82 3.16 7.68
C ASP A 81 -12.92 3.10 6.63
N LEU A 82 -13.38 4.26 6.13
CA LEU A 82 -14.33 4.33 5.04
C LEU A 82 -13.79 3.70 3.74
N ALA A 83 -12.52 3.92 3.41
CA ALA A 83 -11.90 3.30 2.25
C ALA A 83 -11.93 1.76 2.34
N TYR A 84 -11.63 1.20 3.50
CA TYR A 84 -11.71 -0.25 3.72
C TYR A 84 -13.15 -0.78 3.65
N MET A 85 -14.16 -0.01 4.10
CA MET A 85 -15.57 -0.38 3.92
C MET A 85 -15.95 -0.56 2.45
N PHE A 86 -15.32 0.20 1.56
CA PHE A 86 -15.50 0.08 0.11
C PHE A 86 -14.50 -0.89 -0.56
N SER A 87 -13.83 -1.72 0.22
CA SER A 87 -12.82 -2.69 -0.26
C SER A 87 -11.60 -2.04 -0.94
N TYR A 88 -11.36 -0.76 -0.69
CA TYR A 88 -10.17 -0.07 -1.16
C TYR A 88 -9.08 -0.13 -0.07
N LYS A 89 -7.88 -0.62 -0.43
CA LYS A 89 -6.73 -0.64 0.46
C LYS A 89 -5.90 0.65 0.24
N PRO A 90 -6.05 1.68 1.08
CA PRO A 90 -5.27 2.91 0.94
C PRO A 90 -3.79 2.63 1.24
N LYS A 91 -2.91 3.41 0.61
CA LYS A 91 -1.47 3.39 0.91
C LYS A 91 -1.09 4.73 1.53
N ALA A 92 -0.28 4.69 2.58
CA ALA A 92 0.19 5.90 3.26
C ALA A 92 1.12 6.74 2.36
N THR A 93 1.91 6.06 1.51
CA THR A 93 2.82 6.71 0.57
C THR A 93 2.86 5.99 -0.77
N GLY A 94 3.16 6.73 -1.84
CA GLY A 94 3.44 6.18 -3.16
C GLY A 94 4.94 6.22 -3.42
N LEU A 95 5.53 5.05 -3.71
CA LEU A 95 6.92 4.98 -4.13
C LEU A 95 7.04 5.51 -5.56
N ALA A 96 8.03 6.36 -5.82
CA ALA A 96 8.39 6.73 -7.18
C ALA A 96 9.07 5.54 -7.85
N SER A 97 8.74 5.28 -9.10
CA SER A 97 9.33 4.21 -9.90
C SER A 97 10.11 4.76 -11.08
N VAL A 98 11.17 4.06 -11.45
CA VAL A 98 12.01 4.37 -12.61
C VAL A 98 12.44 3.07 -13.28
N ASN A 99 12.58 3.09 -14.61
CA ASN A 99 13.16 1.98 -15.34
C ASN A 99 14.66 2.17 -15.42
N LEU A 100 15.41 1.16 -14.98
CA LEU A 100 16.87 1.11 -15.05
C LEU A 100 17.30 0.11 -16.11
N ASP A 101 18.21 0.53 -16.97
CA ASP A 101 18.84 -0.32 -17.96
C ASP A 101 20.15 -0.88 -17.42
N PHE A 102 20.24 -2.20 -17.34
CA PHE A 102 21.42 -2.93 -16.93
C PHE A 102 22.18 -3.44 -18.13
N TYR A 103 23.49 -3.29 -18.11
CA TYR A 103 24.35 -3.71 -19.20
C TYR A 103 25.41 -4.67 -18.70
N GLN A 104 25.59 -5.77 -19.42
CA GLN A 104 26.67 -6.72 -19.20
C GLN A 104 27.38 -7.00 -20.52
N GLN A 105 28.72 -6.97 -20.51
CA GLN A 105 29.52 -7.42 -21.62
C GLN A 105 29.86 -8.91 -21.44
N VAL A 106 29.64 -9.71 -22.47
CA VAL A 106 29.98 -11.13 -22.51
C VAL A 106 30.87 -11.43 -23.70
N PRO A 107 31.79 -12.39 -23.59
CA PRO A 107 32.63 -12.82 -24.74
C PRO A 107 31.77 -13.51 -25.80
N SER A 108 32.32 -13.63 -26.99
CA SER A 108 31.71 -14.40 -28.07
C SER A 108 32.12 -15.88 -27.98
N LYS A 109 31.23 -16.75 -28.43
CA LYS A 109 31.44 -18.20 -28.60
C LYS A 109 31.09 -18.62 -30.00
N VAL A 110 31.95 -19.40 -30.63
CA VAL A 110 31.70 -19.94 -31.98
C VAL A 110 30.83 -21.19 -31.84
N VAL A 111 29.66 -21.18 -32.47
CA VAL A 111 28.75 -22.30 -32.53
C VAL A 111 28.47 -22.63 -33.99
N GLY A 112 29.10 -23.70 -34.47
CA GLY A 112 29.06 -24.03 -35.90
C GLY A 112 29.81 -22.99 -36.74
N SER A 113 29.10 -22.29 -37.63
CA SER A 113 29.63 -21.23 -38.48
C SER A 113 29.23 -19.83 -38.01
N GLN A 114 28.63 -19.69 -36.85
CA GLN A 114 28.13 -18.40 -36.30
C GLN A 114 28.87 -18.05 -35.02
N THR A 115 29.12 -16.77 -34.85
CA THR A 115 29.65 -16.20 -33.61
C THR A 115 28.49 -15.63 -32.81
N LEU A 116 28.22 -16.20 -31.64
CA LEU A 116 27.11 -15.86 -30.75
C LEU A 116 27.62 -15.41 -29.38
N PRO A 117 26.81 -14.71 -28.57
CA PRO A 117 27.18 -14.40 -27.20
C PRO A 117 27.34 -15.68 -26.38
N ASP A 118 28.35 -15.70 -25.50
CA ASP A 118 28.56 -16.82 -24.58
C ASP A 118 27.78 -16.56 -23.30
N PHE A 119 26.60 -17.15 -23.19
CA PHE A 119 25.74 -17.03 -22.01
C PHE A 119 26.24 -17.78 -20.77
N ASP A 120 27.27 -18.63 -20.90
CA ASP A 120 27.92 -19.26 -19.76
C ASP A 120 28.57 -18.23 -18.82
N TYR A 121 28.86 -17.01 -19.36
CA TYR A 121 29.40 -15.88 -18.62
C TYR A 121 28.33 -14.87 -18.19
N SER A 122 27.05 -15.16 -18.40
CA SER A 122 25.98 -14.27 -18.00
C SER A 122 25.80 -14.24 -16.49
N LEU A 123 25.55 -13.05 -15.95
CA LEU A 123 25.39 -12.82 -14.53
C LEU A 123 23.93 -12.76 -14.14
N ILE A 124 23.68 -13.11 -12.89
CA ILE A 124 22.40 -12.86 -12.23
C ILE A 124 22.64 -11.82 -11.15
N VAL A 125 22.04 -10.64 -11.29
CA VAL A 125 22.04 -9.60 -10.26
C VAL A 125 20.77 -9.78 -9.44
N GLY A 126 20.91 -10.17 -8.17
CA GLY A 126 19.77 -10.35 -7.26
C GLY A 126 19.06 -9.03 -6.97
N ALA A 127 17.87 -9.12 -6.39
CA ALA A 127 17.15 -7.97 -5.87
C ALA A 127 18.03 -7.20 -4.89
N ASN A 128 18.23 -5.92 -5.12
CA ASN A 128 19.18 -5.09 -4.35
C ASN A 128 18.89 -3.61 -4.50
N THR A 129 19.60 -2.80 -3.71
CA THR A 129 19.56 -1.34 -3.81
C THR A 129 20.65 -0.84 -4.77
N VAL A 130 20.23 0.00 -5.71
CA VAL A 130 21.11 0.71 -6.63
C VAL A 130 21.14 2.19 -6.28
N SER A 131 22.33 2.76 -6.13
CA SER A 131 22.49 4.17 -5.77
C SER A 131 23.10 4.94 -6.92
N ASN A 132 22.60 6.15 -7.16
CA ASN A 132 23.21 7.09 -8.06
C ASN A 132 24.46 7.69 -7.39
N THR A 133 25.62 7.53 -7.99
CA THR A 133 26.90 8.01 -7.45
C THR A 133 27.01 9.54 -7.40
N GLN A 134 26.25 10.27 -8.21
CA GLN A 134 26.28 11.73 -8.24
C GLN A 134 25.33 12.38 -7.23
N THR A 135 24.13 11.82 -7.09
CA THR A 135 23.07 12.40 -6.22
C THR A 135 22.90 11.66 -4.91
N GLY A 136 23.44 10.45 -4.77
CA GLY A 136 23.24 9.58 -3.62
C GLY A 136 21.83 8.99 -3.53
N THR A 137 20.95 9.22 -4.54
CA THR A 137 19.59 8.69 -4.54
C THR A 137 19.61 7.19 -4.74
N SER A 138 18.94 6.47 -3.86
CA SER A 138 18.85 5.00 -3.88
C SER A 138 17.51 4.53 -4.40
N PHE A 139 17.56 3.46 -5.20
CA PHE A 139 16.39 2.77 -5.72
C PHE A 139 16.51 1.28 -5.41
N LEU A 140 15.41 0.66 -5.09
CA LEU A 140 15.29 -0.78 -4.84
C LEU A 140 14.84 -1.48 -6.10
N ILE A 141 15.59 -2.51 -6.52
CA ILE A 141 15.20 -3.44 -7.58
C ILE A 141 14.56 -4.64 -6.90
N GLU A 142 13.27 -4.85 -7.14
CA GLU A 142 12.52 -5.95 -6.52
C GLU A 142 12.76 -7.29 -7.21
N ASN A 143 12.92 -7.26 -8.54
CA ASN A 143 13.13 -8.47 -9.34
C ASN A 143 14.57 -8.58 -9.81
N ALA A 144 15.14 -9.78 -9.71
CA ALA A 144 16.49 -10.05 -10.19
C ALA A 144 16.67 -9.74 -11.68
N VAL A 145 17.87 -9.29 -12.04
CA VAL A 145 18.29 -9.12 -13.43
C VAL A 145 19.05 -10.37 -13.85
N ASP A 146 18.41 -11.26 -14.56
CA ASP A 146 19.04 -12.51 -15.07
C ASP A 146 19.32 -12.37 -16.56
N PHE A 147 20.58 -12.21 -16.92
CA PHE A 147 21.01 -12.07 -18.31
C PHE A 147 21.06 -13.41 -19.06
N SER A 148 20.99 -14.54 -18.38
CA SER A 148 21.00 -15.87 -19.00
C SER A 148 19.65 -16.22 -19.64
N VAL A 149 18.59 -15.50 -19.29
CA VAL A 149 17.22 -15.76 -19.73
C VAL A 149 16.75 -14.63 -20.62
N SER A 150 16.16 -14.98 -21.75
CA SER A 150 15.44 -14.03 -22.62
C SER A 150 14.08 -14.63 -22.97
N SER A 151 13.00 -13.91 -22.69
CA SER A 151 11.64 -14.32 -23.01
C SER A 151 10.85 -13.17 -23.63
N SER A 152 9.68 -13.45 -24.18
CA SER A 152 8.81 -12.43 -24.76
C SER A 152 8.33 -11.41 -23.70
N SER A 153 8.20 -11.83 -22.45
CA SER A 153 7.80 -10.96 -21.31
C SER A 153 9.00 -10.28 -20.63
N ASP A 154 10.21 -10.80 -20.82
CA ASP A 154 11.46 -10.30 -20.22
C ASP A 154 12.62 -10.43 -21.21
N PRO A 155 12.64 -9.61 -22.30
CA PRO A 155 13.63 -9.72 -23.34
C PRO A 155 15.01 -9.24 -22.86
N THR A 156 16.07 -9.97 -23.32
CA THR A 156 17.44 -9.52 -23.25
C THR A 156 17.84 -8.99 -24.64
N GLU A 157 18.09 -7.68 -24.73
CA GLU A 157 18.57 -7.08 -25.98
C GLU A 157 20.05 -7.40 -26.14
N ILE A 158 20.45 -7.83 -27.34
CA ILE A 158 21.82 -8.23 -27.67
C ILE A 158 22.36 -7.30 -28.77
N SER A 159 23.50 -6.71 -28.51
CA SER A 159 24.23 -5.89 -29.50
C SER A 159 25.70 -6.26 -29.50
N ILE A 160 26.38 -6.00 -30.62
CA ILE A 160 27.82 -6.23 -30.76
C ILE A 160 28.55 -5.08 -30.06
N SER A 161 29.42 -5.42 -29.09
CA SER A 161 30.22 -4.45 -28.34
C SER A 161 31.60 -4.21 -28.99
N GLN A 162 32.26 -5.28 -29.42
CA GLN A 162 33.61 -5.21 -30.00
C GLN A 162 33.74 -6.20 -31.17
N VAL A 163 34.52 -5.78 -32.17
CA VAL A 163 34.84 -6.59 -33.37
C VAL A 163 36.36 -6.62 -33.56
N ALA A 164 36.92 -7.79 -33.82
CA ALA A 164 38.29 -7.95 -34.22
C ALA A 164 38.39 -8.93 -35.40
N GLY A 165 39.16 -8.55 -36.41
CA GLY A 165 39.32 -9.37 -37.64
C GLY A 165 38.03 -9.57 -38.43
N GLY A 166 37.02 -8.71 -38.27
CA GLY A 166 35.75 -8.83 -38.96
C GLY A 166 34.70 -9.67 -38.20
N GLU A 167 35.08 -10.32 -37.08
CA GLU A 167 34.23 -11.13 -36.27
C GLU A 167 33.94 -10.46 -34.89
N PRO A 168 32.72 -10.62 -34.34
CA PRO A 168 32.41 -10.11 -33.02
C PRO A 168 33.23 -10.84 -31.93
N THR A 169 33.91 -10.09 -31.08
CA THR A 169 34.66 -10.62 -29.92
C THR A 169 33.93 -10.49 -28.62
N TYR A 170 33.10 -9.43 -28.49
CA TYR A 170 32.28 -9.20 -27.34
C TYR A 170 30.89 -8.72 -27.73
N TYR A 171 29.90 -9.18 -26.99
CA TYR A 171 28.52 -8.75 -27.08
C TYR A 171 28.14 -7.95 -25.83
N LEU A 172 27.23 -6.99 -25.97
CA LEU A 172 26.62 -6.24 -24.92
C LEU A 172 25.18 -6.74 -24.74
N LEU A 173 24.91 -7.29 -23.60
CA LEU A 173 23.56 -7.68 -23.15
C LEU A 173 22.94 -6.50 -22.41
N LYS A 174 21.69 -6.16 -22.74
CA LYS A 174 20.92 -5.12 -22.05
C LYS A 174 19.63 -5.71 -21.52
N LYS A 175 19.28 -5.35 -20.29
CA LYS A 175 18.03 -5.74 -19.65
C LYS A 175 17.48 -4.60 -18.83
N THR A 176 16.18 -4.34 -18.94
CA THR A 176 15.51 -3.25 -18.22
C THR A 176 14.76 -3.80 -17.01
N ARG A 177 14.86 -3.12 -15.85
CA ARG A 177 14.10 -3.43 -14.65
C ARG A 177 13.49 -2.17 -14.08
N GLN A 178 12.28 -2.33 -13.58
CA GLN A 178 11.65 -1.30 -12.76
C GLN A 178 12.29 -1.29 -11.37
N ALA A 179 12.62 -0.12 -10.88
CA ALA A 179 13.13 0.12 -9.55
C ALA A 179 12.24 1.15 -8.84
N SER A 180 12.04 0.95 -7.55
CA SER A 180 11.21 1.80 -6.70
C SER A 180 12.07 2.62 -5.75
N SER A 181 11.70 3.91 -5.53
CA SER A 181 12.40 4.73 -4.56
C SER A 181 12.06 4.24 -3.15
N GLY A 182 13.07 3.81 -2.42
CA GLY A 182 12.87 3.32 -1.06
C GLY A 182 14.13 2.70 -0.49
N THR A 183 14.12 2.49 0.80
CA THR A 183 15.14 1.75 1.54
C THR A 183 14.50 0.61 2.29
N ILE A 184 15.20 -0.51 2.35
CA ILE A 184 14.76 -1.66 3.15
C ILE A 184 15.12 -1.40 4.60
N SER A 185 14.14 -1.54 5.50
CA SER A 185 14.34 -1.53 6.94
C SER A 185 13.82 -2.85 7.51
N THR A 186 14.58 -3.45 8.40
CA THR A 186 14.20 -4.69 9.07
C THR A 186 13.81 -4.40 10.52
N GLN A 187 12.65 -4.91 10.94
CA GLN A 187 12.19 -4.84 12.33
C GLN A 187 11.96 -6.24 12.87
N THR A 188 12.35 -6.46 14.11
CA THR A 188 12.14 -7.74 14.80
C THR A 188 11.12 -7.54 15.91
N PHE A 189 10.11 -8.42 15.94
CA PHE A 189 9.07 -8.42 16.96
C PHE A 189 9.16 -9.72 17.75
N THR A 190 8.99 -9.61 19.06
CA THR A 190 8.90 -10.78 19.94
C THR A 190 7.43 -11.00 20.29
N LEU A 191 6.87 -12.11 19.82
CA LEU A 191 5.54 -12.54 20.20
C LEU A 191 5.62 -13.27 21.55
N GLY A 192 4.64 -12.97 22.43
CA GLY A 192 4.52 -13.62 23.73
C GLY A 192 3.84 -14.99 23.67
N ALA A 193 2.96 -15.29 24.63
CA ALA A 193 2.16 -16.50 24.61
C ALA A 193 1.27 -16.57 23.37
N TYR A 194 0.88 -17.80 22.98
CA TYR A 194 -0.02 -18.01 21.85
C TYR A 194 -1.26 -17.12 21.91
N GLN A 195 -1.52 -16.44 20.83
CA GLN A 195 -2.69 -15.60 20.62
C GLN A 195 -3.29 -15.94 19.26
N GLN A 196 -4.60 -16.14 19.23
CA GLN A 196 -5.31 -16.32 17.96
C GLN A 196 -5.36 -15.00 17.20
N PHE A 197 -5.00 -15.01 15.93
CA PHE A 197 -4.92 -13.81 15.07
C PHE A 197 -4.07 -12.69 15.66
N PRO A 198 -2.79 -12.95 15.98
CA PRO A 198 -1.93 -11.93 16.57
C PRO A 198 -1.80 -10.73 15.63
N THR A 199 -1.72 -9.56 16.22
CA THR A 199 -1.62 -8.29 15.50
C THR A 199 -0.36 -7.56 15.91
N LEU A 200 0.40 -7.08 14.93
CA LEU A 200 1.58 -6.23 15.12
C LEU A 200 1.32 -4.84 14.54
N LEU A 201 1.90 -3.83 15.17
CA LEU A 201 1.84 -2.45 14.69
C LEU A 201 3.25 -1.98 14.34
N ILE A 202 3.41 -1.50 13.13
CA ILE A 202 4.61 -0.80 12.68
C ILE A 202 4.30 0.70 12.69
N ASN A 203 4.99 1.43 13.57
CA ASN A 203 4.87 2.88 13.66
C ASN A 203 6.06 3.52 12.94
N SER A 204 5.85 3.95 11.72
CA SER A 204 6.84 4.65 10.91
C SER A 204 6.15 5.50 9.85
N SER A 205 6.70 6.65 9.55
CA SER A 205 6.25 7.45 8.44
C SER A 205 6.75 6.86 7.12
N ASN A 206 5.97 7.05 6.05
CA ASN A 206 6.36 6.68 4.69
C ASN A 206 6.63 5.18 4.45
N ILE A 207 5.82 4.31 5.08
CA ILE A 207 5.87 2.87 4.80
C ILE A 207 5.29 2.63 3.39
N GLY A 208 6.11 2.10 2.47
CA GLY A 208 5.68 1.75 1.12
C GLY A 208 4.99 0.40 1.03
N GLY A 209 5.33 -0.54 1.92
CA GLY A 209 4.79 -1.89 1.96
C GLY A 209 5.68 -2.83 2.77
N ILE A 210 5.28 -4.08 2.85
CA ILE A 210 6.04 -5.17 3.44
C ILE A 210 6.65 -6.00 2.30
N LEU A 211 7.93 -6.27 2.36
CA LEU A 211 8.60 -7.14 1.39
C LEU A 211 8.47 -8.60 1.81
N ASP A 212 8.96 -8.92 3.00
CA ASP A 212 9.00 -10.28 3.52
C ASP A 212 8.78 -10.31 5.03
N ILE A 213 8.18 -11.38 5.51
CA ILE A 213 8.08 -11.70 6.94
C ILE A 213 8.54 -13.14 7.14
N PHE A 214 9.49 -13.33 8.07
CA PHE A 214 9.98 -14.63 8.47
C PHE A 214 9.86 -14.80 9.98
N ASP A 215 9.61 -16.04 10.42
CA ASP A 215 9.71 -16.39 11.83
C ASP A 215 11.15 -16.78 12.22
N SER A 216 11.36 -17.11 13.51
CA SER A 216 12.67 -17.55 14.03
C SER A 216 13.17 -18.88 13.44
N ASP A 217 12.28 -19.69 12.91
CA ASP A 217 12.59 -20.99 12.30
C ASP A 217 12.85 -20.86 10.79
N GLY A 218 12.74 -19.64 10.25
CA GLY A 218 12.94 -19.32 8.84
C GLY A 218 11.73 -19.59 7.96
N ASN A 219 10.54 -19.81 8.52
CA ASN A 219 9.33 -19.97 7.73
C ASN A 219 8.85 -18.60 7.22
N GLN A 220 8.58 -18.54 5.93
CA GLN A 220 8.05 -17.34 5.28
C GLN A 220 6.54 -17.24 5.46
N TYR A 221 6.08 -16.02 5.75
CA TYR A 221 4.68 -15.65 5.77
C TYR A 221 4.32 -14.87 4.50
N TYR A 222 3.13 -15.11 3.97
CA TYR A 222 2.68 -14.55 2.71
C TYR A 222 1.56 -13.53 2.93
N GLU A 223 1.67 -12.38 2.27
CA GLU A 223 0.60 -11.41 2.25
C GLU A 223 -0.55 -11.93 1.38
N VAL A 224 -1.76 -11.87 1.92
CA VAL A 224 -2.99 -12.30 1.26
C VAL A 224 -4.02 -11.19 1.31
N ASP A 225 -5.02 -11.24 0.42
CA ASP A 225 -6.06 -10.23 0.39
C ASP A 225 -6.99 -10.31 1.61
N TYR A 226 -7.24 -11.53 2.09
CA TYR A 226 -8.03 -11.80 3.29
C TYR A 226 -7.54 -13.07 3.99
N LEU A 227 -7.65 -13.13 5.31
CA LEU A 227 -7.09 -14.23 6.12
C LEU A 227 -7.70 -15.61 5.84
N GLY A 228 -8.85 -15.69 5.18
CA GLY A 228 -9.44 -16.95 4.73
C GLY A 228 -8.79 -17.54 3.47
N GLN A 229 -7.94 -16.78 2.79
CA GLN A 229 -7.23 -17.25 1.60
C GLN A 229 -6.07 -18.16 2.04
N ASP A 230 -6.08 -19.40 1.63
CA ASP A 230 -5.05 -20.41 1.95
C ASP A 230 -4.13 -20.75 0.78
N LEU A 231 -4.43 -20.24 -0.42
CA LEU A 231 -3.66 -20.45 -1.62
C LEU A 231 -2.88 -19.18 -2.00
N VAL A 232 -1.59 -19.34 -2.17
CA VAL A 232 -0.69 -18.31 -2.69
C VAL A 232 0.01 -18.82 -3.94
N TYR A 233 0.52 -17.90 -4.76
CA TYR A 233 1.27 -18.23 -5.96
C TYR A 233 2.75 -18.03 -5.69
N ASP A 234 3.53 -19.06 -6.02
CA ASP A 234 4.97 -19.07 -5.90
C ASP A 234 5.58 -19.21 -7.30
N SER A 235 6.58 -18.40 -7.60
CA SER A 235 7.29 -18.46 -8.89
C SER A 235 8.49 -19.38 -8.73
N ILE A 236 8.47 -20.49 -9.43
CA ILE A 236 9.56 -21.48 -9.41
C ILE A 236 10.22 -21.57 -10.80
N LYS A 237 11.52 -21.87 -10.81
CA LYS A 237 12.25 -22.08 -12.06
C LYS A 237 11.64 -23.28 -12.80
N ASN A 238 11.41 -23.11 -14.10
CA ASN A 238 10.94 -24.20 -14.95
C ASN A 238 12.09 -25.18 -15.20
N THR A 239 11.96 -26.38 -14.65
CA THR A 239 12.96 -27.46 -14.83
C THR A 239 12.41 -28.61 -15.66
N ASN A 240 11.34 -28.39 -16.42
CA ASN A 240 10.73 -29.44 -17.25
C ASN A 240 11.61 -29.75 -18.48
N THR A 241 12.37 -30.83 -18.39
CA THR A 241 13.24 -31.30 -19.48
C THR A 241 12.49 -32.08 -20.57
N ASN A 242 11.24 -32.43 -20.33
CA ASN A 242 10.42 -33.21 -21.27
C ASN A 242 9.56 -32.34 -22.18
N ASP A 243 9.73 -31.02 -22.11
CA ASP A 243 9.03 -30.09 -22.96
C ASP A 243 9.65 -30.11 -24.37
N PRO A 244 8.91 -30.53 -25.40
CA PRO A 244 9.45 -30.66 -26.76
C PRO A 244 9.82 -29.30 -27.38
N ASN A 245 9.33 -28.20 -26.83
CA ASN A 245 9.57 -26.85 -27.32
C ASN A 245 10.65 -26.09 -26.51
N ASN A 246 11.25 -26.71 -25.50
CA ASN A 246 12.26 -26.11 -24.60
C ASN A 246 11.82 -24.74 -24.02
N TYR A 247 10.55 -24.62 -23.64
CA TYR A 247 10.03 -23.38 -23.06
C TYR A 247 10.79 -22.90 -21.81
N GLN A 248 11.44 -23.85 -21.08
CA GLN A 248 12.28 -23.54 -19.94
C GLN A 248 13.45 -22.59 -20.28
N ASP A 249 13.98 -22.66 -21.50
CA ASP A 249 15.17 -21.90 -21.91
C ASP A 249 14.83 -20.57 -22.59
N GLY A 250 13.58 -20.35 -22.96
CA GLY A 250 13.15 -19.18 -23.70
C GLY A 250 11.85 -18.57 -23.18
N ASP A 251 10.74 -19.14 -23.57
CA ASP A 251 9.43 -18.50 -23.39
C ASP A 251 8.89 -18.55 -21.97
N ALA A 252 9.19 -19.62 -21.22
CA ALA A 252 8.67 -19.83 -19.86
C ALA A 252 9.75 -20.32 -18.90
N PRO A 253 10.77 -19.51 -18.58
CA PRO A 253 11.84 -19.88 -17.65
C PRO A 253 11.36 -20.03 -16.20
N TYR A 254 10.24 -19.40 -15.86
CA TYR A 254 9.57 -19.53 -14.57
C TYR A 254 8.12 -19.90 -14.77
N ILE A 255 7.60 -20.72 -13.87
CA ILE A 255 6.20 -21.12 -13.83
C ILE A 255 5.60 -20.75 -12.47
N LEU A 256 4.33 -20.37 -12.47
CA LEU A 256 3.57 -20.11 -11.25
C LEU A 256 3.03 -21.45 -10.72
N ARG A 257 3.34 -21.71 -9.46
CA ARG A 257 2.82 -22.86 -8.73
C ARG A 257 1.91 -22.37 -7.62
N THR A 258 0.75 -22.99 -7.48
CA THR A 258 -0.11 -22.79 -6.31
C THR A 258 0.49 -23.51 -5.10
N LYS A 259 0.55 -22.82 -3.97
CA LYS A 259 1.01 -23.34 -2.69
C LYS A 259 -0.06 -23.07 -1.64
N SER A 260 -0.49 -24.12 -0.94
CA SER A 260 -1.32 -23.94 0.25
C SER A 260 -0.41 -23.59 1.43
N THR A 261 -0.77 -22.54 2.17
CA THR A 261 -0.01 -22.08 3.32
C THR A 261 -0.92 -21.64 4.46
N ASN A 262 -0.53 -22.00 5.69
CA ASN A 262 -1.12 -21.48 6.90
C ASN A 262 -0.44 -20.18 7.34
N ASN A 263 0.80 -19.98 6.90
CA ASN A 263 1.63 -18.82 7.24
C ASN A 263 1.21 -17.63 6.36
N ARG A 264 0.22 -16.91 6.80
CA ARG A 264 -0.35 -15.79 6.05
C ARG A 264 -0.66 -14.60 6.93
N PHE A 265 -0.64 -13.43 6.33
CA PHE A 265 -0.99 -12.18 6.99
C PHE A 265 -1.71 -11.23 6.05
N VAL A 266 -2.40 -10.27 6.62
CA VAL A 266 -2.98 -9.12 5.92
C VAL A 266 -2.41 -7.85 6.48
N THR A 267 -2.27 -6.84 5.64
CA THR A 267 -1.84 -5.50 6.03
C THR A 267 -2.99 -4.53 5.99
N ARG A 268 -3.02 -3.60 6.95
CA ARG A 268 -3.98 -2.52 7.01
C ARG A 268 -3.32 -1.25 7.51
N TYR A 269 -3.40 -0.17 6.75
CA TYR A 269 -3.02 1.15 7.23
C TYR A 269 -4.13 1.70 8.13
N LEU A 270 -3.80 1.98 9.39
CA LEU A 270 -4.73 2.63 10.32
C LEU A 270 -4.73 4.14 10.13
N ASN A 271 -3.56 4.68 9.80
CA ASN A 271 -3.32 6.08 9.46
C ASN A 271 -2.02 6.21 8.65
N GLU A 272 -1.58 7.44 8.39
CA GLU A 272 -0.37 7.73 7.60
C GLU A 272 0.93 7.16 8.18
N THR A 273 0.97 6.90 9.49
CA THR A 273 2.19 6.48 10.21
C THR A 273 2.11 5.10 10.83
N THR A 274 0.94 4.46 10.78
CA THR A 274 0.71 3.18 11.46
C THR A 274 0.21 2.13 10.49
N LEU A 275 1.03 1.10 10.27
CA LEU A 275 0.68 -0.10 9.53
C LEU A 275 0.41 -1.24 10.50
N GLN A 276 -0.77 -1.80 10.44
CA GLN A 276 -1.17 -3.00 11.17
C GLN A 276 -0.92 -4.24 10.30
N ILE A 277 -0.30 -5.26 10.90
CA ILE A 277 -0.13 -6.59 10.32
C ILE A 277 -0.94 -7.53 11.19
N GLN A 278 -1.87 -8.26 10.59
CA GLN A 278 -2.65 -9.28 11.29
C GLN A 278 -2.37 -10.65 10.68
N PHE A 279 -1.97 -11.61 11.51
CA PHE A 279 -1.66 -12.97 11.07
C PHE A 279 -2.89 -13.85 11.12
N GLY A 280 -2.88 -14.91 10.30
CA GLY A 280 -3.86 -15.98 10.39
C GLY A 280 -3.71 -16.82 11.68
N SER A 281 -4.73 -17.59 12.02
CA SER A 281 -4.62 -18.64 13.03
C SER A 281 -3.91 -19.83 12.39
N GLY A 282 -2.61 -19.85 12.43
CA GLY A 282 -1.80 -20.94 11.90
C GLY A 282 -1.97 -22.23 12.65
#